data_ec5ab7230923f902b182e231d907e4cb
#
_entry.id   ec5ab7230923f902b182e231d907e4cb
#
_cell.length_a   1.000
_cell.length_b   1.000
_cell.length_c   1.000
_cell.angle_alpha   90.00
_cell.angle_beta   90.00
_cell.angle_gamma   90.00
#
_symmetry.space_group_name_H-M   'P 1'
#
loop_
_entity.id
_entity.type
_entity.pdbx_description
1 polymer ?
#
loop_
_entity_poly.entity_id
_entity_poly.type
_entity_poly.pdbx_seq_one_letter_code
_entity_poly.pdbx_strand_id
1 'polypeptide(L)'
;ADVGWITGHSYLVYGPLANGATCVMFEGAPDWPEKDRFWSICEKYGVTILYTAPTAIRAFMKWGEQWPAKHDLSQLRLLGSVGEPINPEAWIWYQQKIGGGRCPIVDTWWQTETGAIVISPLPGITETKPGSATKPLPGYRAALLDASGKEIEVGGGLLALTQPWPSMLRTIW
;
A
#
# COMPACT_ATOMS: atom_id res chain seq x y z
N ALA A 1 7.39 -4.34 -5.78
CA ALA A 1 8.18 -3.10 -5.77
C ALA A 1 9.52 -3.34 -6.44
N ASP A 2 10.09 -2.31 -7.00
CA ASP A 2 11.42 -2.34 -7.61
C ASP A 2 12.50 -2.47 -6.53
N VAL A 3 13.57 -3.22 -6.82
CA VAL A 3 14.70 -3.40 -5.90
C VAL A 3 15.49 -2.11 -5.65
N GLY A 4 15.36 -1.13 -6.53
CA GLY A 4 15.95 0.20 -6.36
C GLY A 4 15.24 1.10 -5.35
N TRP A 5 14.10 0.67 -4.82
CA TRP A 5 13.28 1.45 -3.89
C TRP A 5 13.24 0.83 -2.50
N ILE A 6 13.25 1.68 -1.48
CA ILE A 6 13.23 1.24 -0.08
C ILE A 6 11.99 0.37 0.24
N THR A 7 10.87 0.57 -0.42
CA THR A 7 9.67 -0.27 -0.27
C THR A 7 9.98 -1.73 -0.60
N GLY A 8 10.78 -2.00 -1.64
CA GLY A 8 11.23 -3.35 -1.97
C GLY A 8 12.03 -3.98 -0.84
N HIS A 9 12.94 -3.24 -0.24
CA HIS A 9 13.74 -3.73 0.88
C HIS A 9 12.91 -3.98 2.14
N SER A 10 12.16 -2.97 2.58
CA SER A 10 11.42 -3.02 3.86
C SER A 10 10.21 -3.95 3.81
N TYR A 11 9.45 -3.92 2.72
CA TYR A 11 8.13 -4.56 2.65
C TYR A 11 8.02 -5.76 1.70
N LEU A 12 9.09 -6.14 1.02
CA LEU A 12 9.17 -7.40 0.29
C LEU A 12 10.24 -8.33 0.86
N VAL A 13 11.33 -7.79 1.40
CA VAL A 13 12.42 -8.60 1.93
C VAL A 13 12.37 -8.63 3.47
N TYR A 14 12.72 -7.52 4.13
CA TYR A 14 12.97 -7.55 5.57
C TYR A 14 11.69 -7.81 6.40
N GLY A 15 10.66 -7.03 6.20
CA GLY A 15 9.43 -7.13 6.99
C GLY A 15 8.74 -8.49 6.86
N PRO A 16 8.38 -8.93 5.64
CA PRO A 16 7.73 -10.22 5.45
C PRO A 16 8.56 -11.40 5.90
N LEU A 17 9.85 -11.46 5.56
CA LEU A 17 10.71 -12.58 5.92
C LEU A 17 10.96 -12.64 7.44
N ALA A 18 11.11 -11.48 8.10
CA ALA A 18 11.23 -11.42 9.56
C ALA A 18 9.97 -11.94 10.27
N ASN A 19 8.82 -11.90 9.62
CA ASN A 19 7.55 -12.45 10.11
C ASN A 19 7.25 -13.87 9.59
N GLY A 20 8.19 -14.53 8.95
CA GLY A 20 8.02 -15.88 8.41
C GLY A 20 7.08 -15.97 7.21
N ALA A 21 6.80 -14.84 6.55
CA ALA A 21 5.95 -14.83 5.35
C ALA A 21 6.72 -15.24 4.11
N THR A 22 6.05 -15.92 3.20
CA THR A 22 6.58 -16.22 1.87
C THR A 22 6.35 -15.03 0.93
N CYS A 23 7.41 -14.60 0.26
CA CYS A 23 7.34 -13.54 -0.74
C CYS A 23 7.46 -14.10 -2.15
N VAL A 24 6.59 -13.64 -3.03
CA VAL A 24 6.70 -13.94 -4.46
C VAL A 24 7.56 -12.87 -5.12
N MET A 25 8.62 -13.30 -5.78
CA MET A 25 9.46 -12.46 -6.63
C MET A 25 9.38 -12.96 -8.06
N PHE A 26 9.30 -12.05 -9.01
CA PHE A 26 9.29 -12.40 -10.42
C PHE A 26 10.19 -11.45 -11.22
N GLU A 27 10.69 -11.93 -12.32
CA GLU A 27 11.47 -11.16 -13.27
C GLU A 27 10.60 -10.73 -14.46
N GLY A 28 10.77 -9.51 -14.93
CA GLY A 28 10.09 -8.94 -16.07
C GLY A 28 9.13 -7.81 -15.77
N ALA A 29 8.60 -7.21 -16.84
CA ALA A 29 7.65 -6.10 -16.76
C ALA A 29 6.25 -6.58 -16.32
N PRO A 30 5.44 -5.66 -15.75
CA PRO A 30 4.09 -6.01 -15.28
C PRO A 30 3.12 -6.44 -16.39
N ASP A 31 3.41 -6.12 -17.64
CA ASP A 31 2.62 -6.41 -18.83
C ASP A 31 3.29 -7.42 -19.79
N TRP A 32 4.33 -8.11 -19.34
CA TRP A 32 5.03 -9.11 -20.13
C TRP A 32 4.88 -10.52 -19.52
N PRO A 33 4.59 -11.57 -20.30
CA PRO A 33 4.29 -11.57 -21.76
C PRO A 33 2.93 -10.98 -22.12
N GLU A 34 2.02 -10.89 -21.16
CA GLU A 34 0.65 -10.38 -21.31
C GLU A 34 0.28 -9.45 -20.13
N LYS A 35 -0.74 -8.61 -20.34
CA LYS A 35 -1.24 -7.66 -19.33
C LYS A 35 -1.91 -8.31 -18.13
N ASP A 36 -2.07 -9.60 -18.12
CA ASP A 36 -2.57 -10.39 -17.00
C ASP A 36 -1.46 -10.93 -16.07
N ARG A 37 -0.21 -10.54 -16.30
CA ARG A 37 0.96 -11.03 -15.57
C ARG A 37 0.78 -11.08 -14.05
N PHE A 38 0.26 -10.02 -13.45
CA PHE A 38 0.02 -9.95 -12.01
C PHE A 38 -1.04 -10.97 -11.57
N TRP A 39 -2.10 -11.10 -12.33
CA TRP A 39 -3.23 -11.95 -12.01
C TRP A 39 -2.86 -13.42 -12.16
N SER A 40 -2.12 -13.76 -13.21
CA SER A 40 -1.61 -15.11 -13.41
C SER A 40 -0.64 -15.55 -12.31
N ILE A 41 0.17 -14.63 -11.78
CA ILE A 41 1.04 -14.88 -10.63
C ILE A 41 0.21 -15.08 -9.36
N CYS A 42 -0.79 -14.24 -9.13
CA CYS A 42 -1.66 -14.34 -7.97
C CYS A 42 -2.38 -15.70 -7.93
N GLU A 43 -2.96 -16.12 -9.04
CA GLU A 43 -3.63 -17.41 -9.18
C GLU A 43 -2.64 -18.58 -9.03
N LYS A 44 -1.58 -18.58 -9.82
CA LYS A 44 -0.60 -19.67 -9.87
C LYS A 44 0.02 -20.00 -8.52
N TYR A 45 0.31 -18.97 -7.73
CA TYR A 45 1.02 -19.12 -6.45
C TYR A 45 0.12 -18.95 -5.22
N GLY A 46 -1.19 -18.81 -5.42
CA GLY A 46 -2.15 -18.63 -4.32
C GLY A 46 -1.83 -17.41 -3.47
N VAL A 47 -1.52 -16.29 -4.12
CA VAL A 47 -1.15 -15.05 -3.43
C VAL A 47 -2.30 -14.57 -2.56
N THR A 48 -2.02 -14.32 -1.30
CA THR A 48 -3.03 -13.88 -0.32
C THR A 48 -3.00 -12.38 -0.06
N ILE A 49 -1.89 -11.71 -0.34
CA ILE A 49 -1.69 -10.28 -0.13
C ILE A 49 -1.07 -9.68 -1.38
N LEU A 50 -1.74 -8.69 -1.98
CA LEU A 50 -1.20 -7.93 -3.11
C LEU A 50 -0.95 -6.49 -2.67
N TYR A 51 0.31 -6.06 -2.69
CA TYR A 51 0.75 -4.74 -2.27
C TYR A 51 1.46 -4.04 -3.44
N THR A 52 0.87 -2.96 -3.95
CA THR A 52 1.37 -2.29 -5.16
C THR A 52 1.13 -0.78 -5.12
N ALA A 53 1.61 -0.08 -6.14
CA ALA A 53 1.48 1.37 -6.23
C ALA A 53 0.22 1.80 -6.99
N PRO A 54 -0.38 2.96 -6.67
CA PRO A 54 -1.51 3.53 -7.42
C PRO A 54 -1.26 3.69 -8.91
N THR A 55 -0.04 4.02 -9.32
CA THR A 55 0.34 4.06 -10.74
C THR A 55 0.13 2.71 -11.44
N ALA A 56 0.48 1.60 -10.80
CA ALA A 56 0.21 0.27 -11.35
C ALA A 56 -1.31 -0.01 -11.42
N ILE A 57 -2.06 0.35 -10.37
CA ILE A 57 -3.51 0.18 -10.33
C ILE A 57 -4.18 0.95 -11.48
N ARG A 58 -3.80 2.20 -11.70
CA ARG A 58 -4.30 2.99 -12.83
C ARG A 58 -3.93 2.41 -14.19
N ALA A 59 -2.75 1.81 -14.32
CA ALA A 59 -2.37 1.09 -15.54
C ALA A 59 -3.28 -0.14 -15.76
N PHE A 60 -3.55 -0.92 -14.72
CA PHE A 60 -4.46 -2.07 -14.78
C PHE A 60 -5.88 -1.65 -15.19
N MET A 61 -6.40 -0.57 -14.64
CA MET A 61 -7.69 0.01 -15.06
C MET A 61 -7.70 0.36 -16.55
N LYS A 62 -6.64 1.01 -17.02
CA LYS A 62 -6.50 1.39 -18.43
C LYS A 62 -6.38 0.19 -19.36
N TRP A 63 -5.76 -0.89 -18.92
CA TRP A 63 -5.65 -2.13 -19.72
C TRP A 63 -6.97 -2.87 -19.83
N GLY A 64 -7.86 -2.73 -18.85
CA GLY A 64 -9.22 -3.24 -18.87
C GLY A 64 -9.45 -4.46 -17.99
N GLU A 65 -10.70 -4.62 -17.58
CA GLU A 65 -11.15 -5.64 -16.64
C GLU A 65 -11.09 -7.08 -17.17
N GLN A 66 -11.02 -7.26 -18.49
CA GLN A 66 -10.90 -8.57 -19.12
C GLN A 66 -9.63 -9.33 -18.70
N TRP A 67 -8.60 -8.62 -18.24
CA TRP A 67 -7.35 -9.25 -17.84
C TRP A 67 -7.45 -9.91 -16.46
N PRO A 68 -7.86 -9.23 -15.38
CA PRO A 68 -8.09 -9.90 -14.11
C PRO A 68 -9.24 -10.93 -14.16
N ALA A 69 -10.25 -10.71 -15.00
CA ALA A 69 -11.40 -11.61 -15.10
C ALA A 69 -11.07 -13.03 -15.64
N LYS A 70 -9.89 -13.22 -16.21
CA LYS A 70 -9.41 -14.53 -16.66
C LYS A 70 -8.89 -15.42 -15.53
N HIS A 71 -8.69 -14.89 -14.34
CA HIS A 71 -7.94 -15.53 -13.25
C HIS A 71 -8.76 -15.65 -11.97
N ASP A 72 -8.52 -16.73 -11.24
CA ASP A 72 -9.09 -16.88 -9.90
C ASP A 72 -8.27 -16.12 -8.87
N LEU A 73 -8.83 -15.02 -8.38
CA LEU A 73 -8.25 -14.18 -7.34
C LEU A 73 -8.87 -14.43 -5.96
N SER A 74 -9.58 -15.54 -5.78
CA SER A 74 -10.31 -15.86 -4.53
C SER A 74 -9.38 -16.01 -3.32
N GLN A 75 -8.11 -16.36 -3.52
CA GLN A 75 -7.12 -16.46 -2.45
C GLN A 75 -6.64 -15.11 -1.90
N LEU A 76 -6.85 -14.02 -2.64
CA LEU A 76 -6.55 -12.70 -2.13
C LEU A 76 -7.46 -12.38 -0.94
N ARG A 77 -6.86 -11.97 0.18
CA ARG A 77 -7.55 -11.57 1.42
C ARG A 77 -7.25 -10.14 1.86
N LEU A 78 -6.17 -9.55 1.32
CA LEU A 78 -5.75 -8.19 1.63
C LEU A 78 -5.15 -7.54 0.39
N LEU A 79 -5.52 -6.30 0.15
CA LEU A 79 -4.92 -5.44 -0.85
C LEU A 79 -4.20 -4.28 -0.17
N GLY A 80 -3.15 -3.78 -0.79
CA GLY A 80 -2.44 -2.63 -0.25
C GLY A 80 -1.99 -1.67 -1.33
N SER A 81 -1.87 -0.41 -0.95
CA SER A 81 -1.42 0.71 -1.77
C SER A 81 -0.28 1.45 -1.08
N VAL A 82 0.73 1.84 -1.85
CA VAL A 82 1.96 2.47 -1.32
C VAL A 82 2.66 3.34 -2.37
N GLY A 83 3.37 4.33 -1.89
CA GLY A 83 4.35 5.11 -2.65
C GLY A 83 3.83 6.44 -3.17
N GLU A 84 2.53 6.60 -3.32
CA GLU A 84 1.86 7.84 -3.71
C GLU A 84 0.40 7.84 -3.25
N PRO A 85 -0.28 9.00 -3.18
CA PRO A 85 -1.71 9.03 -2.90
C PRO A 85 -2.51 8.28 -3.97
N ILE A 86 -3.48 7.49 -3.54
CA ILE A 86 -4.44 6.83 -4.43
C ILE A 86 -5.72 7.67 -4.52
N ASN A 87 -6.19 7.91 -5.74
CA ASN A 87 -7.47 8.58 -5.92
C ASN A 87 -8.64 7.61 -5.60
N PRO A 88 -9.78 8.13 -5.09
CA PRO A 88 -10.91 7.29 -4.69
C PRO A 88 -11.42 6.34 -5.77
N GLU A 89 -11.44 6.76 -7.02
CA GLU A 89 -11.87 5.92 -8.15
C GLU A 89 -10.99 4.68 -8.33
N ALA A 90 -9.67 4.85 -8.32
CA ALA A 90 -8.72 3.74 -8.42
C ALA A 90 -8.80 2.81 -7.20
N TRP A 91 -9.00 3.38 -6.00
CA TRP A 91 -9.21 2.61 -4.78
C TRP A 91 -10.46 1.73 -4.87
N ILE A 92 -11.60 2.30 -5.30
CA ILE A 92 -12.88 1.60 -5.45
C ILE A 92 -12.75 0.49 -6.52
N TRP A 93 -12.15 0.80 -7.66
CA TRP A 93 -11.90 -0.18 -8.70
C TRP A 93 -11.07 -1.36 -8.18
N TYR A 94 -9.99 -1.06 -7.48
CA TYR A 94 -9.08 -2.07 -6.92
C TYR A 94 -9.80 -2.97 -5.91
N GLN A 95 -10.60 -2.38 -5.03
CA GLN A 95 -11.39 -3.09 -4.05
C GLN A 95 -12.46 -4.00 -4.70
N GLN A 96 -13.16 -3.49 -5.71
CA GLN A 96 -14.26 -4.21 -6.34
C GLN A 96 -13.79 -5.26 -7.34
N LYS A 97 -12.86 -4.89 -8.24
CA LYS A 97 -12.47 -5.73 -9.37
C LYS A 97 -11.37 -6.73 -9.03
N ILE A 98 -10.46 -6.36 -8.16
CA ILE A 98 -9.36 -7.24 -7.75
C ILE A 98 -9.68 -7.90 -6.40
N GLY A 99 -10.18 -7.14 -5.46
CA GLY A 99 -10.54 -7.63 -4.13
C GLY A 99 -11.89 -8.34 -4.07
N GLY A 100 -12.68 -8.32 -5.15
CA GLY A 100 -14.01 -8.93 -5.22
C GLY A 100 -14.99 -8.37 -4.18
N GLY A 101 -14.82 -7.12 -3.75
CA GLY A 101 -15.62 -6.48 -2.70
C GLY A 101 -15.34 -6.98 -1.28
N ARG A 102 -14.58 -8.08 -1.11
CA ARG A 102 -14.32 -8.72 0.19
C ARG A 102 -12.99 -8.33 0.83
N CYS A 103 -11.98 -8.00 0.00
CA CYS A 103 -10.67 -7.66 0.52
C CYS A 103 -10.65 -6.23 1.05
N PRO A 104 -10.24 -5.98 2.30
CA PRO A 104 -9.93 -4.63 2.73
C PRO A 104 -8.71 -4.10 1.97
N ILE A 105 -8.64 -2.78 1.81
CA ILE A 105 -7.45 -2.11 1.28
C ILE A 105 -6.76 -1.37 2.42
N VAL A 106 -5.47 -1.66 2.60
CA VAL A 106 -4.59 -0.85 3.44
C VAL A 106 -3.87 0.14 2.53
N ASP A 107 -4.32 1.39 2.57
CA ASP A 107 -3.62 2.50 1.95
C ASP A 107 -2.61 3.02 2.95
N THR A 108 -1.32 2.92 2.63
CA THR A 108 -0.24 3.11 3.60
C THR A 108 0.54 4.39 3.31
N TRP A 109 0.73 5.20 4.33
CA TRP A 109 1.60 6.35 4.25
C TRP A 109 2.87 6.15 5.08
N TRP A 110 3.99 6.36 4.43
CA TRP A 110 5.32 6.37 5.02
C TRP A 110 6.30 7.06 4.09
N GLN A 111 7.50 7.31 4.58
CA GLN A 111 8.62 7.85 3.82
C GLN A 111 9.87 7.05 4.12
N THR A 112 10.90 7.19 3.29
CA THR A 112 12.24 6.65 3.59
C THR A 112 12.71 7.11 4.97
N GLU A 113 12.46 8.37 5.30
CA GLU A 113 12.83 9.02 6.55
C GLU A 113 12.05 8.52 7.76
N THR A 114 10.86 7.99 7.58
CA THR A 114 10.11 7.36 8.67
C THR A 114 10.53 5.92 8.95
N GLY A 115 11.23 5.28 8.01
CA GLY A 115 11.75 3.93 8.12
C GLY A 115 10.71 2.82 8.03
N ALA A 116 9.46 3.12 8.36
CA ALA A 116 8.33 2.19 8.27
C ALA A 116 7.01 2.95 8.07
N ILE A 117 5.93 2.20 7.83
CA ILE A 117 4.57 2.73 7.72
C ILE A 117 4.17 3.40 9.03
N VAL A 118 3.66 4.63 8.92
CA VAL A 118 3.24 5.46 10.05
C VAL A 118 1.71 5.57 10.11
N ILE A 119 1.06 5.72 8.97
CA ILE A 119 -0.39 5.87 8.85
C ILE A 119 -0.93 4.77 7.96
N SER A 120 -1.88 4.01 8.45
CA SER A 120 -2.54 2.93 7.71
C SER A 120 -3.78 2.47 8.44
N PRO A 121 -4.86 2.09 7.75
CA PRO A 121 -5.95 1.38 8.39
C PRO A 121 -5.48 0.00 8.88
N LEU A 122 -6.01 -0.43 10.01
CA LEU A 122 -5.84 -1.79 10.53
C LEU A 122 -7.04 -2.62 10.10
N PRO A 123 -6.86 -3.70 9.30
CA PRO A 123 -7.97 -4.54 8.85
C PRO A 123 -8.79 -5.08 10.01
N GLY A 124 -10.12 -4.96 9.92
CA GLY A 124 -11.05 -5.39 10.96
C GLY A 124 -11.20 -4.42 12.15
N ILE A 125 -10.39 -3.37 12.23
CA ILE A 125 -10.40 -2.39 13.33
C ILE A 125 -10.71 -0.97 12.83
N THR A 126 -10.05 -0.56 11.77
CA THR A 126 -10.21 0.79 11.21
C THR A 126 -11.15 0.75 10.01
N GLU A 127 -12.17 1.59 10.03
CA GLU A 127 -13.00 1.82 8.86
C GLU A 127 -12.14 2.44 7.74
N THR A 128 -12.19 1.82 6.56
CA THR A 128 -11.42 2.28 5.40
C THR A 128 -12.15 3.41 4.68
N LYS A 129 -11.39 4.32 4.11
CA LYS A 129 -11.91 5.45 3.34
C LYS A 129 -11.16 5.52 2.00
N PRO A 130 -11.86 5.47 0.86
CA PRO A 130 -11.20 5.62 -0.45
C PRO A 130 -10.33 6.88 -0.52
N GLY A 131 -9.07 6.70 -0.89
CA GLY A 131 -8.11 7.79 -1.02
C GLY A 131 -7.52 8.30 0.30
N SER A 132 -7.60 7.53 1.38
CA SER A 132 -7.06 7.94 2.69
C SER A 132 -6.32 6.81 3.40
N ALA A 133 -5.13 7.08 3.89
CA ALA A 133 -4.40 6.19 4.79
C ALA A 133 -4.99 6.16 6.22
N THR A 134 -5.99 6.99 6.49
CA THR A 134 -6.83 7.04 7.69
C THR A 134 -6.14 7.53 8.96
N LYS A 135 -5.60 6.65 9.79
CA LYS A 135 -5.12 6.97 11.14
C LYS A 135 -3.68 6.53 11.36
N PRO A 136 -2.94 7.26 12.21
CA PRO A 136 -1.63 6.78 12.67
C PRO A 136 -1.73 5.40 13.31
N LEU A 137 -0.73 4.57 13.05
CA LEU A 137 -0.58 3.28 13.72
C LEU A 137 -0.31 3.46 15.23
N PRO A 138 -0.62 2.47 16.07
CA PRO A 138 -0.30 2.52 17.50
C PRO A 138 1.18 2.85 17.75
N GLY A 139 1.43 3.79 18.65
CA GLY A 139 2.78 4.26 18.95
C GLY A 139 3.26 5.45 18.14
N TYR A 140 2.49 5.89 17.13
CA TYR A 140 2.79 7.11 16.37
C TYR A 140 1.82 8.23 16.75
N ARG A 141 2.34 9.44 16.82
CA ARG A 141 1.53 10.65 17.03
C ARG A 141 1.73 11.60 15.85
N ALA A 142 0.65 11.81 15.12
CA ALA A 142 0.61 12.77 14.02
C ALA A 142 -0.26 13.97 14.39
N ALA A 143 0.11 15.15 13.88
CA ALA A 143 -0.66 16.37 13.99
C ALA A 143 -0.67 17.10 12.64
N LEU A 144 -1.70 17.91 12.43
CA LEU A 144 -1.73 18.88 11.33
C LEU A 144 -1.29 20.24 11.87
N LEU A 145 -0.35 20.86 11.17
CA LEU A 145 0.15 22.19 11.52
C LEU A 145 -0.23 23.19 10.43
N ASP A 146 -0.68 24.38 10.83
CA ASP A 146 -0.86 25.49 9.91
C ASP A 146 0.51 26.08 9.45
N ALA A 147 0.46 27.12 8.63
CA ALA A 147 1.66 27.78 8.13
C ALA A 147 2.51 28.47 9.22
N SER A 148 1.94 28.71 10.40
CA SER A 148 2.65 29.27 11.56
C SER A 148 3.25 28.18 12.46
N GLY A 149 2.99 26.91 12.18
CA GLY A 149 3.42 25.77 12.99
C GLY A 149 2.47 25.46 14.16
N LYS A 150 1.30 26.08 14.21
CA LYS A 150 0.28 25.79 15.23
C LYS A 150 -0.55 24.57 14.82
N GLU A 151 -0.82 23.69 15.78
CA GLU A 151 -1.68 22.52 15.58
C GLU A 151 -3.12 22.93 15.29
N ILE A 152 -3.72 22.29 14.26
CA ILE A 152 -5.10 22.47 13.85
C ILE A 152 -5.82 21.12 13.83
N GLU A 153 -7.09 21.11 14.20
CA GLU A 153 -7.89 19.88 14.25
C GLU A 153 -8.51 19.52 12.91
N VAL A 154 -8.85 20.50 12.10
CA VAL A 154 -9.57 20.33 10.82
C VAL A 154 -9.00 21.27 9.77
N GLY A 155 -8.87 20.75 8.55
CA GLY A 155 -8.40 21.54 7.40
C GLY A 155 -7.22 20.89 6.68
N GLY A 156 -6.58 21.69 5.82
CA GLY A 156 -5.32 21.33 5.16
C GLY A 156 -4.14 21.94 5.92
N GLY A 157 -3.07 21.18 6.05
CA GLY A 157 -1.88 21.65 6.76
C GLY A 157 -0.67 20.76 6.52
N LEU A 158 0.41 21.02 7.21
CA LEU A 158 1.60 20.19 7.21
C LEU A 158 1.39 19.03 8.16
N LEU A 159 1.61 17.81 7.66
CA LEU A 159 1.62 16.61 8.49
C LEU A 159 2.93 16.56 9.29
N ALA A 160 2.81 16.57 10.61
CA ALA A 160 3.94 16.49 11.54
C ALA A 160 3.86 15.23 12.39
N LEU A 161 4.99 14.59 12.63
CA LEU A 161 5.15 13.56 13.66
C LEU A 161 5.69 14.22 14.92
N THR A 162 4.92 14.18 16.00
CA THR A 162 5.17 15.03 17.20
C THR A 162 5.87 14.30 18.33
N GLN A 163 6.26 13.06 18.11
CA GLN A 163 7.08 12.28 19.06
C GLN A 163 8.01 11.33 18.32
N PRO A 164 9.14 10.92 18.92
CA PRO A 164 10.00 9.86 18.38
C PRO A 164 9.23 8.55 18.22
N TRP A 165 9.62 7.74 17.24
CA TRP A 165 9.02 6.43 16.96
C TRP A 165 10.10 5.36 16.70
N PRO A 166 9.78 4.06 16.83
CA PRO A 166 10.78 2.98 16.78
C PRO A 166 11.62 2.92 15.50
N SER A 167 11.01 3.25 14.35
CA SER A 167 11.67 3.21 13.03
C SER A 167 12.25 4.56 12.59
N MET A 168 12.28 5.56 13.47
CA MET A 168 12.88 6.87 13.16
C MET A 168 14.36 6.70 12.81
N LEU A 169 14.82 7.45 11.81
CA LEU A 169 16.24 7.49 11.46
C LEU A 169 17.10 7.92 12.66
N ARG A 170 18.28 7.33 12.78
CA ARG A 170 19.20 7.66 13.90
C ARG A 170 20.15 8.79 13.56
N THR A 171 20.49 8.90 12.28
CA THR A 171 21.39 9.95 11.78
C THR A 171 21.26 10.06 10.27
N ILE A 172 21.70 11.19 9.75
CA ILE A 172 21.91 11.43 8.33
C ILE A 172 23.43 11.48 8.14
N TRP A 173 23.94 10.68 7.22
CA TRP A 173 25.35 10.64 6.89
C TRP A 173 25.76 11.80 6.03
#